data_98684cde8906c51302e2e105c704d0b1
#
_entry.id   98684cde8906c51302e2e105c704d0b1
#
_cell.length_a   1.000
_cell.length_b   1.000
_cell.length_c   1.000
_cell.angle_alpha   90.00
_cell.angle_beta   90.00
_cell.angle_gamma   90.00
#
_symmetry.space_group_name_H-M   'P 1'
#
loop_
_entity.id
_entity.type
_entity.pdbx_description
1 polymer ?
#
loop_
_entity_poly.entity_id
_entity_poly.type
_entity_poly.pdbx_seq_one_letter_code
_entity_poly.pdbx_strand_id
1 'polypeptide(L)'
;MSRRASGGLMMNKQEGLVAAWYVPTPTMGGGGFRTILQNASALSCRGYRNDFYVIPPVNKVLDLLFVEESCLAWFGMAPDRWLLAGANEEDRTLSIATSWDTVEYLASSSHGAPGFYFVQDYEPWFFSLDSNFLAAENTYRHGLRVVTIGKWLAGKIDREYGSVLGYTDFGVGPSYYSENLGCRENSKPASEHAVCAIYQPEKGRRVAPLLVEAIRVALELDPSLTFYLYGSDAPVPISDHRVVSLGLISTDECRELYWRCKCGVSLSISNPSRIPFEMMACGLPVIDLYRENNLFDFRDGSLLLARSDAASLATAIVSLAADREKQDSLRKGGLDLVAERTVALESDCFANLVCSDLGAGGFDGASIRQTYTCAPVEASDEALAVERRLVEESHRSRAEACVPVIWPDSGICVSFTSFEPAGDARLAVWSMGDQSDLQWFQMDGSDADFQVLVDREDGWDVGCRTYNFHFYINASKGEPVFAGSAVVPLSPDVSVGKVEAAVPILGGEVRIAEAPITNLVCGEPVSDIDDTDSGARETFPRRLKAWVDRCIKGGVA
;
A
#
# COMPACT_ATOMS: atom_id res chain seq x y z
N MET A 1 49.52 12.92 34.73
CA MET A 1 48.59 11.87 34.28
C MET A 1 47.17 12.28 34.67
N SER A 2 46.53 13.04 33.83
CA SER A 2 45.23 13.66 34.10
C SER A 2 44.20 13.10 33.14
N ARG A 3 43.23 12.35 33.64
CA ARG A 3 42.00 11.97 32.91
C ARG A 3 41.13 13.20 32.85
N ARG A 4 41.01 13.83 31.72
CA ARG A 4 39.90 14.80 31.47
C ARG A 4 38.63 14.02 31.25
N ALA A 5 37.70 14.13 32.19
CA ALA A 5 36.34 13.73 32.01
C ALA A 5 35.66 14.73 31.05
N SER A 6 35.15 14.25 29.94
CA SER A 6 34.20 14.98 29.09
C SER A 6 32.87 14.99 29.82
N GLY A 7 32.61 16.05 30.57
CA GLY A 7 31.27 16.33 31.14
C GLY A 7 30.33 16.76 30.02
N GLY A 8 29.57 15.83 29.48
CA GLY A 8 28.37 16.17 28.72
C GLY A 8 27.41 16.88 29.67
N LEU A 9 27.02 18.12 29.38
CA LEU A 9 25.94 18.82 30.06
C LEU A 9 24.66 17.98 29.86
N MET A 10 24.33 17.15 30.84
CA MET A 10 22.94 16.69 31.02
C MET A 10 22.13 17.93 31.39
N MET A 11 21.40 18.47 30.44
CA MET A 11 20.32 19.43 30.74
C MET A 11 19.34 18.71 31.66
N ASN A 12 19.15 19.25 32.87
CA ASN A 12 18.14 18.78 33.81
C ASN A 12 16.79 18.76 33.06
N LYS A 13 16.20 17.59 32.89
CA LYS A 13 14.79 17.46 32.47
C LYS A 13 13.96 18.27 33.47
N GLN A 14 13.28 19.30 33.02
CA GLN A 14 12.26 19.97 33.81
C GLN A 14 11.21 18.91 34.15
N GLU A 15 11.10 18.50 35.41
CA GLU A 15 10.04 17.59 35.86
C GLU A 15 8.70 18.23 35.50
N GLY A 16 7.96 17.64 34.56
CA GLY A 16 6.60 18.05 34.27
C GLY A 16 6.21 18.27 32.78
N LEU A 17 7.14 18.42 31.84
CA LEU A 17 6.74 18.58 30.43
C LEU A 17 6.48 17.21 29.79
N VAL A 18 5.25 16.99 29.30
CA VAL A 18 4.83 15.74 28.67
C VAL A 18 4.23 16.01 27.29
N ALA A 19 4.77 15.35 26.27
CA ALA A 19 4.21 15.29 24.92
C ALA A 19 3.51 13.95 24.72
N ALA A 20 2.19 13.96 24.57
CA ALA A 20 1.38 12.78 24.28
C ALA A 20 1.22 12.62 22.77
N TRP A 21 1.76 11.55 22.22
CA TRP A 21 1.70 11.22 20.79
C TRP A 21 0.68 10.13 20.55
N TYR A 22 -0.34 10.39 19.75
CA TYR A 22 -1.27 9.37 19.28
C TYR A 22 -0.75 8.81 17.97
N VAL A 23 -0.42 7.53 17.96
CA VAL A 23 0.30 6.89 16.87
C VAL A 23 -0.38 5.60 16.42
N PRO A 24 -0.33 5.27 15.12
CA PRO A 24 -0.71 3.93 14.66
C PRO A 24 0.31 2.89 15.13
N THR A 25 -0.02 1.61 15.01
CA THR A 25 0.95 0.53 15.26
C THR A 25 2.13 0.66 14.27
N PRO A 26 3.40 0.66 14.76
CA PRO A 26 4.56 0.76 13.89
C PRO A 26 4.66 -0.45 12.95
N THR A 27 5.19 -0.21 11.75
CA THR A 27 5.47 -1.26 10.76
C THR A 27 6.92 -1.18 10.31
N MET A 28 7.52 -2.33 10.01
CA MET A 28 8.90 -2.40 9.51
C MET A 28 9.02 -1.57 8.22
N GLY A 29 10.10 -0.77 8.11
CA GLY A 29 10.31 0.10 6.95
C GLY A 29 9.40 1.33 6.86
N GLY A 30 8.55 1.59 7.87
CA GLY A 30 7.62 2.72 7.93
C GLY A 30 8.33 4.07 8.05
N GLY A 31 8.59 4.76 6.93
CA GLY A 31 9.26 6.06 6.92
C GLY A 31 8.54 7.13 7.73
N GLY A 32 7.21 7.14 7.70
CA GLY A 32 6.39 8.06 8.50
C GLY A 32 6.56 7.85 10.00
N PHE A 33 6.61 6.61 10.46
CA PHE A 33 6.84 6.32 11.87
C PHE A 33 8.24 6.74 12.33
N ARG A 34 9.25 6.54 11.48
CA ARG A 34 10.61 7.04 11.74
C ARG A 34 10.63 8.55 11.96
N THR A 35 9.88 9.30 11.14
CA THR A 35 9.77 10.76 11.28
C THR A 35 9.12 11.16 12.60
N ILE A 36 8.08 10.44 13.05
CA ILE A 36 7.46 10.67 14.37
C ILE A 36 8.49 10.51 15.48
N LEU A 37 9.27 9.43 15.47
CA LEU A 37 10.33 9.20 16.47
C LEU A 37 11.43 10.30 16.44
N GLN A 38 11.81 10.76 15.26
CA GLN A 38 12.77 11.85 15.11
C GLN A 38 12.25 13.17 15.70
N ASN A 39 10.99 13.49 15.45
CA ASN A 39 10.32 14.67 16.02
C ASN A 39 10.16 14.55 17.53
N ALA A 40 9.84 13.37 18.05
CA ALA A 40 9.80 13.11 19.48
C ALA A 40 11.19 13.30 20.13
N SER A 41 12.25 12.83 19.48
CA SER A 41 13.63 13.06 19.93
C SER A 41 13.97 14.57 20.00
N ALA A 42 13.51 15.38 19.05
CA ALA A 42 13.71 16.84 19.10
C ALA A 42 12.93 17.50 20.25
N LEU A 43 11.75 16.99 20.62
CA LEU A 43 11.05 17.43 21.82
C LEU A 43 11.76 16.98 23.10
N SER A 44 12.37 15.78 23.14
CA SER A 44 13.23 15.36 24.27
C SER A 44 14.38 16.33 24.51
N CYS A 45 15.00 16.85 23.44
CA CYS A 45 16.05 17.88 23.53
C CYS A 45 15.54 19.19 24.16
N ARG A 46 14.23 19.43 24.16
CA ARG A 46 13.55 20.57 24.81
C ARG A 46 12.98 20.24 26.19
N GLY A 47 13.30 19.08 26.73
CA GLY A 47 12.90 18.64 28.07
C GLY A 47 11.55 17.93 28.15
N TYR A 48 10.92 17.60 27.05
CA TYR A 48 9.68 16.82 27.05
C TYR A 48 9.96 15.33 27.25
N ARG A 49 9.15 14.68 28.10
CA ARG A 49 8.95 13.23 28.08
C ARG A 49 7.95 12.92 26.97
N ASN A 50 8.24 11.93 26.13
CA ASN A 50 7.39 11.53 25.01
C ASN A 50 6.64 10.24 25.36
N ASP A 51 5.35 10.35 25.55
CA ASP A 51 4.45 9.23 25.82
C ASP A 51 3.68 8.88 24.54
N PHE A 52 3.90 7.66 24.00
CA PHE A 52 3.27 7.19 22.77
C PHE A 52 2.03 6.36 23.10
N TYR A 53 0.87 6.89 22.74
CA TYR A 53 -0.43 6.24 22.84
C TYR A 53 -0.71 5.51 21.53
N VAL A 54 -0.49 4.19 21.52
CA VAL A 54 -0.69 3.36 20.35
C VAL A 54 -2.17 3.05 20.20
N ILE A 55 -2.71 3.28 19.00
CA ILE A 55 -4.09 2.92 18.67
C ILE A 55 -4.18 1.43 18.45
N PRO A 56 -5.05 0.71 19.17
CA PRO A 56 -5.21 -0.72 19.01
C PRO A 56 -5.83 -1.03 17.64
N PRO A 57 -5.27 -1.99 16.89
CA PRO A 57 -5.91 -2.44 15.67
C PRO A 57 -7.23 -3.14 15.99
N VAL A 58 -8.24 -2.93 15.14
CA VAL A 58 -9.57 -3.53 15.33
C VAL A 58 -9.46 -5.07 15.37
N ASN A 59 -10.09 -5.68 16.39
CA ASN A 59 -10.13 -7.14 16.58
C ASN A 59 -8.77 -7.85 16.72
N LYS A 60 -7.72 -7.15 17.16
CA LYS A 60 -6.41 -7.75 17.43
C LYS A 60 -5.96 -7.43 18.85
N VAL A 61 -5.17 -8.31 19.43
CA VAL A 61 -4.47 -8.05 20.69
C VAL A 61 -3.22 -7.22 20.38
N LEU A 62 -3.01 -6.14 21.11
CA LEU A 62 -1.82 -5.32 21.02
C LEU A 62 -0.89 -5.67 22.19
N ASP A 63 0.28 -6.20 21.87
CA ASP A 63 1.35 -6.42 22.84
C ASP A 63 2.32 -5.22 22.81
N LEU A 64 2.25 -4.36 23.82
CA LEU A 64 3.09 -3.16 23.89
C LEU A 64 4.58 -3.48 24.04
N LEU A 65 4.94 -4.60 24.70
CA LEU A 65 6.35 -5.02 24.79
C LEU A 65 6.89 -5.40 23.42
N PHE A 66 6.11 -6.17 22.65
CA PHE A 66 6.47 -6.51 21.27
C PHE A 66 6.58 -5.26 20.38
N VAL A 67 5.69 -4.26 20.56
CA VAL A 67 5.75 -2.99 19.84
C VAL A 67 7.05 -2.24 20.16
N GLU A 68 7.45 -2.17 21.44
CA GLU A 68 8.66 -1.52 21.90
C GLU A 68 9.92 -2.19 21.33
N GLU A 69 10.03 -3.51 21.49
CA GLU A 69 11.16 -4.30 20.97
C GLU A 69 11.27 -4.19 19.44
N SER A 70 10.16 -4.30 18.74
CA SER A 70 10.10 -4.17 17.28
C SER A 70 10.51 -2.76 16.82
N CYS A 71 10.00 -1.73 17.48
CA CYS A 71 10.31 -0.34 17.16
C CYS A 71 11.81 -0.06 17.33
N LEU A 72 12.40 -0.52 18.43
CA LEU A 72 13.83 -0.37 18.68
C LEU A 72 14.67 -1.13 17.65
N ALA A 73 14.25 -2.36 17.29
CA ALA A 73 14.92 -3.18 16.29
C ALA A 73 14.87 -2.55 14.87
N TRP A 74 13.72 -1.98 14.49
CA TRP A 74 13.52 -1.45 13.13
C TRP A 74 14.04 -0.02 12.94
N PHE A 75 13.99 0.81 13.98
CA PHE A 75 14.31 2.24 13.86
C PHE A 75 15.51 2.69 14.68
N GLY A 76 15.97 1.86 15.63
CA GLY A 76 17.04 2.22 16.56
C GLY A 76 16.66 3.33 17.53
N MET A 77 15.38 3.65 17.67
CA MET A 77 14.80 4.72 18.50
C MET A 77 13.52 4.22 19.15
N ALA A 78 13.23 4.73 20.34
CA ALA A 78 11.97 4.48 21.04
C ALA A 78 11.54 5.75 21.80
N PRO A 79 10.23 5.93 22.09
CA PRO A 79 9.74 6.96 22.99
C PRO A 79 10.12 6.66 24.46
N ASP A 80 9.85 7.59 25.36
CA ASP A 80 10.07 7.37 26.79
C ASP A 80 9.08 6.33 27.37
N ARG A 81 7.84 6.26 26.84
CA ARG A 81 6.80 5.32 27.29
C ARG A 81 5.89 4.89 26.14
N TRP A 82 5.44 3.63 26.23
CA TRP A 82 4.39 3.07 25.37
C TRP A 82 3.11 2.87 26.17
N LEU A 83 2.00 3.37 25.68
CA LEU A 83 0.69 3.35 26.33
C LEU A 83 -0.38 2.93 25.31
N LEU A 84 -1.51 2.42 25.77
CA LEU A 84 -2.65 2.12 24.95
C LEU A 84 -3.55 3.36 24.83
N ALA A 85 -3.90 3.77 23.62
CA ALA A 85 -4.82 4.89 23.41
C ALA A 85 -6.21 4.56 23.97
N GLY A 86 -6.83 5.55 24.62
CA GLY A 86 -8.14 5.41 25.27
C GLY A 86 -8.11 4.73 26.66
N ALA A 87 -6.93 4.34 27.18
CA ALA A 87 -6.77 3.80 28.50
C ALA A 87 -5.91 4.72 29.36
N ASN A 88 -6.39 5.04 30.60
CA ASN A 88 -5.66 5.79 31.64
C ASN A 88 -4.80 6.95 31.13
N GLU A 89 -5.45 7.94 30.57
CA GLU A 89 -4.78 9.15 30.09
C GLU A 89 -4.25 9.98 31.26
N GLU A 90 -2.97 10.33 31.19
CA GLU A 90 -2.27 11.13 32.19
C GLU A 90 -2.22 12.62 31.81
N ASP A 91 -1.92 13.49 32.77
CA ASP A 91 -1.68 14.92 32.52
C ASP A 91 -0.54 15.11 31.50
N ARG A 92 -0.75 16.02 30.60
CA ARG A 92 0.16 16.30 29.49
C ARG A 92 0.26 17.79 29.20
N THR A 93 1.39 18.22 28.65
CA THR A 93 1.62 19.61 28.27
C THR A 93 1.06 19.90 26.88
N LEU A 94 1.14 18.91 25.97
CA LEU A 94 0.63 18.98 24.61
C LEU A 94 0.28 17.58 24.09
N SER A 95 -0.57 17.53 23.07
CA SER A 95 -1.01 16.29 22.42
C SER A 95 -0.83 16.37 20.91
N ILE A 96 -0.36 15.29 20.27
CA ILE A 96 -0.05 15.26 18.85
C ILE A 96 -0.70 14.02 18.22
N ALA A 97 -1.64 14.22 17.30
CA ALA A 97 -2.12 13.18 16.38
C ALA A 97 -1.14 13.05 15.19
N THR A 98 -0.97 11.85 14.65
CA THR A 98 0.05 11.58 13.62
C THR A 98 -0.49 10.93 12.35
N SER A 99 -1.77 10.56 12.33
CA SER A 99 -2.52 10.05 11.19
C SER A 99 -4.01 10.32 11.40
N TRP A 100 -4.80 10.22 10.34
CA TRP A 100 -6.24 10.53 10.38
C TRP A 100 -7.00 9.73 11.44
N ASP A 101 -6.69 8.44 11.60
CA ASP A 101 -7.31 7.54 12.58
C ASP A 101 -6.92 7.86 14.03
N THR A 102 -5.85 8.64 14.25
CA THR A 102 -5.41 9.06 15.59
C THR A 102 -6.09 10.33 16.08
N VAL A 103 -6.67 11.12 15.15
CA VAL A 103 -7.29 12.43 15.47
C VAL A 103 -8.51 12.27 16.37
N GLU A 104 -9.35 11.26 16.14
CA GLU A 104 -10.56 11.04 16.95
C GLU A 104 -10.22 10.69 18.41
N TYR A 105 -9.15 9.90 18.62
CA TYR A 105 -8.67 9.60 19.97
C TYR A 105 -8.19 10.85 20.70
N LEU A 106 -7.45 11.72 20.00
CA LEU A 106 -7.02 12.98 20.59
C LEU A 106 -8.19 13.92 20.82
N ALA A 107 -9.11 14.06 19.87
CA ALA A 107 -10.26 14.95 19.97
C ALA A 107 -11.26 14.53 21.06
N SER A 108 -11.35 13.23 21.36
CA SER A 108 -12.19 12.71 22.44
C SER A 108 -11.55 12.82 23.83
N SER A 109 -10.26 13.14 23.89
CA SER A 109 -9.55 13.28 25.16
C SER A 109 -9.96 14.57 25.88
N SER A 110 -10.26 14.48 27.20
CA SER A 110 -10.81 15.57 28.02
C SER A 110 -9.76 16.48 28.68
N HIS A 111 -8.48 16.35 28.33
CA HIS A 111 -7.38 16.93 29.08
C HIS A 111 -7.06 18.41 28.88
N GLY A 112 -7.76 19.10 27.96
CA GLY A 112 -7.58 20.54 27.73
C GLY A 112 -6.18 20.99 27.27
N ALA A 113 -5.26 20.07 27.04
CA ALA A 113 -3.93 20.37 26.53
C ALA A 113 -4.01 20.81 25.05
N PRO A 114 -3.14 21.73 24.59
CA PRO A 114 -3.05 22.10 23.19
C PRO A 114 -2.91 20.88 22.28
N GLY A 115 -3.81 20.77 21.28
CA GLY A 115 -3.84 19.65 20.34
C GLY A 115 -3.20 20.03 19.00
N PHE A 116 -2.33 19.17 18.50
CA PHE A 116 -1.65 19.30 17.23
C PHE A 116 -1.96 18.09 16.33
N TYR A 117 -1.92 18.31 15.03
CA TYR A 117 -1.98 17.23 14.04
C TYR A 117 -0.74 17.32 13.14
N PHE A 118 0.15 16.36 13.27
CA PHE A 118 1.32 16.22 12.42
C PHE A 118 0.96 15.46 11.15
N VAL A 119 0.78 16.19 10.05
CA VAL A 119 0.29 15.66 8.77
C VAL A 119 1.45 15.43 7.82
N GLN A 120 1.67 14.17 7.43
CA GLN A 120 2.77 13.78 6.56
C GLN A 120 2.36 13.64 5.10
N ASP A 121 1.07 13.44 4.84
CA ASP A 121 0.50 13.32 3.50
C ASP A 121 -0.96 13.82 3.51
N TYR A 122 -1.55 14.04 2.34
CA TYR A 122 -2.98 14.28 2.24
C TYR A 122 -3.71 12.93 2.27
N GLU A 123 -3.93 12.43 3.48
CA GLU A 123 -4.39 11.06 3.73
C GLU A 123 -5.75 10.71 3.12
N PRO A 124 -6.71 11.64 2.88
CA PRO A 124 -7.92 11.31 2.14
C PRO A 124 -7.65 10.63 0.77
N TRP A 125 -6.54 10.99 0.13
CA TRP A 125 -6.16 10.39 -1.17
C TRP A 125 -5.60 8.96 -1.10
N PHE A 126 -5.53 8.37 0.09
CA PHE A 126 -5.21 6.96 0.25
C PHE A 126 -6.42 6.05 0.03
N PHE A 127 -7.62 6.63 -0.02
CA PHE A 127 -8.89 5.94 -0.14
C PHE A 127 -9.57 6.24 -1.47
N SER A 128 -10.41 5.33 -1.92
CA SER A 128 -11.42 5.62 -2.92
C SER A 128 -12.40 6.67 -2.38
N LEU A 129 -13.26 7.25 -3.22
CA LEU A 129 -14.31 8.17 -2.77
C LEU A 129 -15.38 7.42 -1.99
N ASP A 130 -15.05 7.04 -0.75
CA ASP A 130 -15.89 6.28 0.18
C ASP A 130 -15.96 6.94 1.57
N SER A 131 -16.51 6.23 2.55
CA SER A 131 -16.63 6.71 3.92
C SER A 131 -15.27 6.99 4.60
N ASN A 132 -14.21 6.24 4.26
CA ASN A 132 -12.88 6.45 4.82
C ASN A 132 -12.25 7.73 4.26
N PHE A 133 -12.47 8.03 2.97
CA PHE A 133 -12.09 9.30 2.38
C PHE A 133 -12.70 10.48 3.15
N LEU A 134 -14.02 10.43 3.39
CA LEU A 134 -14.72 11.49 4.12
C LEU A 134 -14.26 11.58 5.59
N ALA A 135 -14.05 10.45 6.24
CA ALA A 135 -13.55 10.42 7.61
C ALA A 135 -12.16 11.06 7.71
N ALA A 136 -11.24 10.66 6.84
CA ALA A 136 -9.90 11.25 6.78
C ALA A 136 -9.93 12.77 6.45
N GLU A 137 -10.81 13.19 5.52
CA GLU A 137 -10.98 14.61 5.20
C GLU A 137 -11.53 15.42 6.38
N ASN A 138 -12.48 14.87 7.11
CA ASN A 138 -13.08 15.55 8.26
C ASN A 138 -12.10 15.77 9.41
N THR A 139 -11.02 15.01 9.51
CA THR A 139 -10.02 15.19 10.57
C THR A 139 -9.41 16.59 10.59
N TYR A 140 -9.29 17.23 9.44
CA TYR A 140 -8.78 18.61 9.35
C TYR A 140 -9.75 19.67 9.93
N ARG A 141 -11.01 19.30 10.24
CA ARG A 141 -12.05 20.16 10.80
C ARG A 141 -12.19 20.05 12.34
N HIS A 142 -11.39 19.20 12.99
CA HIS A 142 -11.45 19.01 14.44
C HIS A 142 -10.80 20.14 15.25
N GLY A 143 -10.33 21.19 14.61
CA GLY A 143 -9.75 22.37 15.30
C GLY A 143 -8.35 22.13 15.86
N LEU A 144 -7.67 21.05 15.48
CA LEU A 144 -6.28 20.82 15.80
C LEU A 144 -5.37 21.75 15.00
N ARG A 145 -4.24 22.13 15.58
CA ARG A 145 -3.21 22.93 14.93
C ARG A 145 -2.35 22.04 14.03
N VAL A 146 -2.43 22.24 12.72
CA VAL A 146 -1.79 21.36 11.76
C VAL A 146 -0.34 21.78 11.51
N VAL A 147 0.58 20.85 11.65
CA VAL A 147 1.96 20.96 11.17
C VAL A 147 2.17 19.94 10.06
N THR A 148 2.60 20.37 8.87
CA THR A 148 2.78 19.48 7.73
C THR A 148 4.26 19.23 7.40
N ILE A 149 4.52 18.18 6.63
CA ILE A 149 5.76 18.05 5.88
C ILE A 149 5.49 18.57 4.46
N GLY A 150 6.33 19.52 4.01
CA GLY A 150 6.26 20.05 2.66
C GLY A 150 5.32 21.25 2.52
N LYS A 151 5.67 22.11 1.58
CA LYS A 151 4.99 23.38 1.28
C LYS A 151 3.65 23.17 0.60
N TRP A 152 3.61 22.23 -0.38
CA TRP A 152 2.36 21.94 -1.08
C TRP A 152 1.25 21.54 -0.11
N LEU A 153 1.56 20.62 0.80
CA LEU A 153 0.59 20.10 1.76
C LEU A 153 0.10 21.18 2.71
N ALA A 154 1.02 22.04 3.20
CA ALA A 154 0.67 23.20 4.01
C ALA A 154 -0.29 24.13 3.28
N GLY A 155 0.05 24.53 2.06
CA GLY A 155 -0.78 25.42 1.25
C GLY A 155 -2.13 24.83 0.88
N LYS A 156 -2.20 23.50 0.64
CA LYS A 156 -3.45 22.79 0.35
C LYS A 156 -4.37 22.78 1.58
N ILE A 157 -3.87 22.35 2.72
CA ILE A 157 -4.67 22.25 3.95
C ILE A 157 -5.09 23.64 4.43
N ASP A 158 -4.21 24.62 4.41
CA ASP A 158 -4.54 25.98 4.84
C ASP A 158 -5.65 26.61 3.98
N ARG A 159 -5.55 26.46 2.67
CA ARG A 159 -6.55 26.97 1.72
C ARG A 159 -7.93 26.33 1.91
N GLU A 160 -7.98 25.06 2.27
CA GLU A 160 -9.23 24.30 2.36
C GLU A 160 -9.84 24.30 3.78
N TYR A 161 -9.01 24.38 4.82
CA TYR A 161 -9.45 24.19 6.21
C TYR A 161 -8.95 25.28 7.17
N GLY A 162 -7.93 26.07 6.83
CA GLY A 162 -7.46 27.21 7.63
C GLY A 162 -6.82 26.86 8.97
N SER A 163 -6.32 25.66 9.15
CA SER A 163 -5.83 25.15 10.45
C SER A 163 -4.31 24.98 10.55
N VAL A 164 -3.56 25.41 9.53
CA VAL A 164 -2.10 25.21 9.47
C VAL A 164 -1.37 26.18 10.37
N LEU A 165 -0.49 25.63 11.21
CA LEU A 165 0.45 26.38 12.04
C LEU A 165 1.77 26.67 11.30
N GLY A 166 2.21 25.72 10.45
CA GLY A 166 3.42 25.80 9.69
C GLY A 166 3.79 24.48 9.03
N TYR A 167 4.94 24.44 8.40
CA TYR A 167 5.45 23.25 7.74
C TYR A 167 6.94 23.04 8.02
N THR A 168 7.39 21.82 7.82
CA THR A 168 8.81 21.45 7.77
C THR A 168 9.18 21.11 6.33
N ASP A 169 10.41 21.37 5.93
CA ASP A 169 10.96 20.84 4.68
C ASP A 169 11.25 19.33 4.83
N PHE A 170 11.32 18.61 3.70
CA PHE A 170 11.73 17.21 3.68
C PHE A 170 13.22 17.07 4.04
N GLY A 171 13.52 16.55 5.21
CA GLY A 171 14.89 16.31 5.69
C GLY A 171 15.44 14.99 5.16
N VAL A 172 16.75 14.96 4.95
CA VAL A 172 17.49 13.77 4.53
C VAL A 172 18.35 13.26 5.67
N GLY A 173 18.39 11.94 5.83
CA GLY A 173 19.24 11.30 6.85
C GLY A 173 20.73 11.46 6.54
N PRO A 174 21.59 11.55 7.57
CA PRO A 174 23.03 11.80 7.38
C PRO A 174 23.73 10.71 6.56
N SER A 175 23.20 9.49 6.55
CA SER A 175 23.76 8.38 5.77
C SER A 175 23.72 8.60 4.26
N TYR A 176 22.81 9.44 3.76
CA TYR A 176 22.68 9.76 2.33
C TYR A 176 23.56 10.94 1.91
N TYR A 177 23.89 11.85 2.81
CA TYR A 177 24.83 12.91 2.48
C TYR A 177 26.21 12.30 2.29
N SER A 178 26.71 12.39 1.09
CA SER A 178 28.04 11.89 0.84
C SER A 178 29.07 12.98 1.13
N GLU A 179 29.67 12.93 2.30
CA GLU A 179 31.07 13.34 2.43
C GLU A 179 31.96 12.53 1.46
N ASN A 180 31.38 11.55 0.80
CA ASN A 180 31.94 10.53 -0.08
C ASN A 180 31.41 10.63 -1.53
N LEU A 181 31.22 11.84 -2.08
CA LEU A 181 31.05 11.98 -3.55
C LEU A 181 32.21 11.30 -4.32
N GLY A 182 33.39 11.19 -3.72
CA GLY A 182 34.48 10.38 -4.22
C GLY A 182 34.19 8.87 -4.26
N CYS A 183 33.30 8.33 -3.42
CA CYS A 183 32.90 6.92 -3.49
C CYS A 183 32.03 6.66 -4.71
N ARG A 184 31.20 7.62 -5.14
CA ARG A 184 30.41 7.51 -6.37
C ARG A 184 31.30 7.44 -7.61
N GLU A 185 32.34 8.27 -7.68
CA GLU A 185 33.30 8.26 -8.79
C GLU A 185 34.05 6.92 -8.89
N ASN A 186 34.23 6.22 -7.78
CA ASN A 186 34.86 4.90 -7.69
C ASN A 186 33.84 3.74 -7.77
N SER A 187 32.53 3.99 -7.67
CA SER A 187 31.52 2.95 -7.79
C SER A 187 31.42 2.50 -9.24
N LYS A 188 31.58 1.18 -9.48
CA LYS A 188 31.33 0.64 -10.81
C LYS A 188 29.83 0.80 -11.13
N PRO A 189 29.46 1.37 -12.28
CA PRO A 189 28.06 1.42 -12.69
C PRO A 189 27.49 0.01 -12.72
N ALA A 190 26.21 -0.13 -12.34
CA ALA A 190 25.51 -1.42 -12.35
C ALA A 190 25.36 -1.97 -13.78
N SER A 191 25.10 -1.06 -14.72
CA SER A 191 25.17 -1.23 -16.16
C SER A 191 25.45 0.13 -16.79
N GLU A 192 25.72 0.17 -18.08
CA GLU A 192 25.99 1.43 -18.78
C GLU A 192 24.83 2.42 -18.69
N HIS A 193 23.58 1.91 -18.69
CA HIS A 193 22.35 2.69 -18.60
C HIS A 193 21.43 2.19 -17.46
N ALA A 194 21.96 2.13 -16.22
CA ALA A 194 21.22 1.70 -15.05
C ALA A 194 20.24 2.78 -14.56
N VAL A 195 19.01 2.40 -14.32
CA VAL A 195 17.94 3.22 -13.74
C VAL A 195 17.41 2.52 -12.49
N CYS A 196 17.28 3.23 -11.37
CA CYS A 196 16.57 2.67 -10.21
C CYS A 196 15.18 3.31 -10.07
N ALA A 197 14.22 2.54 -9.57
CA ALA A 197 12.88 3.03 -9.31
C ALA A 197 12.29 2.43 -8.04
N ILE A 198 11.59 3.27 -7.26
CA ILE A 198 10.80 2.79 -6.13
C ILE A 198 9.55 2.08 -6.67
N TYR A 199 9.39 0.81 -6.31
CA TYR A 199 8.26 -0.02 -6.67
C TYR A 199 7.52 -0.46 -5.41
N GLN A 200 6.33 0.06 -5.19
CA GLN A 200 5.47 -0.22 -4.03
C GLN A 200 4.02 -0.34 -4.49
N PRO A 201 3.63 -1.46 -5.13
CA PRO A 201 2.27 -1.62 -5.69
C PRO A 201 1.17 -1.61 -4.63
N GLU A 202 1.50 -1.93 -3.38
CA GLU A 202 0.59 -1.86 -2.23
C GLU A 202 0.23 -0.41 -1.83
N LYS A 203 0.94 0.59 -2.36
CA LYS A 203 0.68 2.01 -2.09
C LYS A 203 0.16 2.70 -3.35
N GLY A 204 -1.15 2.85 -3.47
CA GLY A 204 -1.81 3.44 -4.65
C GLY A 204 -1.19 4.75 -5.12
N ARG A 205 -0.74 5.61 -4.19
CA ARG A 205 -0.07 6.87 -4.51
C ARG A 205 1.25 6.75 -5.27
N ARG A 206 1.84 5.55 -5.34
CA ARG A 206 3.07 5.26 -6.08
C ARG A 206 2.84 4.91 -7.54
N VAL A 207 1.58 4.78 -7.93
CA VAL A 207 1.13 4.49 -9.30
C VAL A 207 1.98 3.42 -10.02
N ALA A 208 2.22 2.30 -9.33
CA ALA A 208 3.06 1.22 -9.84
C ALA A 208 2.65 0.71 -11.23
N PRO A 209 1.36 0.64 -11.61
CA PRO A 209 0.97 0.30 -12.98
C PRO A 209 1.54 1.26 -14.02
N LEU A 210 1.49 2.57 -13.77
CA LEU A 210 2.07 3.57 -14.67
C LEU A 210 3.59 3.39 -14.82
N LEU A 211 4.30 3.12 -13.71
CA LEU A 211 5.73 2.83 -13.74
C LEU A 211 6.04 1.60 -14.59
N VAL A 212 5.26 0.52 -14.43
CA VAL A 212 5.42 -0.72 -15.20
C VAL A 212 5.24 -0.46 -16.70
N GLU A 213 4.21 0.27 -17.09
CA GLU A 213 3.98 0.61 -18.51
C GLU A 213 5.09 1.49 -19.05
N ALA A 214 5.54 2.49 -18.30
CA ALA A 214 6.65 3.34 -18.71
C ALA A 214 7.97 2.56 -18.87
N ILE A 215 8.24 1.59 -18.01
CA ILE A 215 9.40 0.70 -18.15
C ILE A 215 9.32 -0.12 -19.44
N ARG A 216 8.16 -0.67 -19.77
CA ARG A 216 7.96 -1.42 -21.02
C ARG A 216 8.24 -0.56 -22.25
N VAL A 217 7.68 0.65 -22.26
CA VAL A 217 7.94 1.62 -23.36
C VAL A 217 9.41 2.00 -23.43
N ALA A 218 10.05 2.29 -22.29
CA ALA A 218 11.46 2.68 -22.25
C ALA A 218 12.42 1.57 -22.71
N LEU A 219 12.13 0.30 -22.38
CA LEU A 219 12.93 -0.87 -22.82
C LEU A 219 12.84 -1.14 -24.32
N GLU A 220 11.73 -0.75 -24.96
CA GLU A 220 11.58 -0.80 -26.40
C GLU A 220 12.33 0.34 -27.11
N LEU A 221 12.33 1.54 -26.50
CA LEU A 221 13.02 2.72 -27.02
C LEU A 221 14.53 2.61 -26.89
N ASP A 222 15.02 2.09 -25.76
CA ASP A 222 16.44 1.88 -25.52
C ASP A 222 16.70 0.49 -24.91
N PRO A 223 17.06 -0.50 -25.75
CA PRO A 223 17.36 -1.85 -25.30
C PRO A 223 18.56 -1.97 -24.36
N SER A 224 19.39 -0.94 -24.20
CA SER A 224 20.55 -0.93 -23.30
C SER A 224 20.18 -0.62 -21.84
N LEU A 225 18.96 -0.15 -21.57
CA LEU A 225 18.48 0.16 -20.24
C LEU A 225 18.39 -1.08 -19.36
N THR A 226 18.73 -0.91 -18.08
CA THR A 226 18.50 -1.91 -17.03
C THR A 226 17.81 -1.22 -15.85
N PHE A 227 16.71 -1.78 -15.39
CA PHE A 227 15.92 -1.26 -14.28
C PHE A 227 16.16 -2.06 -13.00
N TYR A 228 16.44 -1.37 -11.91
CA TYR A 228 16.54 -1.92 -10.56
C TYR A 228 15.36 -1.41 -9.74
N LEU A 229 14.41 -2.28 -9.44
CA LEU A 229 13.19 -1.95 -8.69
C LEU A 229 13.37 -2.38 -7.24
N TYR A 230 12.98 -1.51 -6.30
CA TYR A 230 13.13 -1.77 -4.87
C TYR A 230 11.97 -1.18 -4.07
N GLY A 231 11.82 -1.62 -2.83
CA GLY A 231 10.86 -1.08 -1.85
C GLY A 231 9.61 -1.94 -1.62
N SER A 232 9.49 -3.09 -2.29
CA SER A 232 8.46 -4.10 -2.05
C SER A 232 8.94 -5.47 -2.52
N ASP A 233 8.51 -6.51 -1.81
CA ASP A 233 8.74 -7.91 -2.23
C ASP A 233 7.64 -8.41 -3.20
N ALA A 234 6.67 -7.57 -3.54
CA ALA A 234 5.64 -7.90 -4.50
C ALA A 234 6.22 -8.19 -5.90
N PRO A 235 5.68 -9.17 -6.63
CA PRO A 235 6.18 -9.53 -7.95
C PRO A 235 6.00 -8.36 -8.93
N VAL A 236 7.00 -8.17 -9.79
CA VAL A 236 6.95 -7.19 -10.87
C VAL A 236 6.34 -7.87 -12.11
N PRO A 237 5.27 -7.34 -12.72
CA PRO A 237 4.59 -7.97 -13.86
C PRO A 237 5.32 -7.69 -15.19
N ILE A 238 6.65 -7.85 -15.20
CA ILE A 238 7.52 -7.73 -16.39
C ILE A 238 8.47 -8.92 -16.39
N SER A 239 8.36 -9.79 -17.40
CA SER A 239 9.26 -10.92 -17.61
C SER A 239 10.38 -10.52 -18.57
N ASP A 240 11.30 -9.68 -18.12
CA ASP A 240 12.46 -9.24 -18.86
C ASP A 240 13.69 -9.25 -17.94
N HIS A 241 14.79 -9.86 -18.38
CA HIS A 241 16.02 -9.97 -17.61
C HIS A 241 16.68 -8.61 -17.30
N ARG A 242 16.31 -7.55 -18.01
CA ARG A 242 16.75 -6.17 -17.78
C ARG A 242 15.98 -5.48 -16.64
N VAL A 243 14.94 -6.12 -16.09
CA VAL A 243 14.17 -5.63 -14.94
C VAL A 243 14.48 -6.50 -13.73
N VAL A 244 15.24 -5.96 -12.80
CA VAL A 244 15.72 -6.66 -11.60
C VAL A 244 14.96 -6.16 -10.39
N SER A 245 14.20 -7.03 -9.73
CA SER A 245 13.57 -6.73 -8.44
C SER A 245 14.55 -7.01 -7.31
N LEU A 246 14.79 -6.01 -6.47
CA LEU A 246 15.68 -6.09 -5.30
C LEU A 246 14.90 -6.31 -3.99
N GLY A 247 13.56 -6.25 -4.04
CA GLY A 247 12.73 -6.37 -2.84
C GLY A 247 12.91 -5.21 -1.86
N LEU A 248 12.77 -5.51 -0.57
CA LEU A 248 13.05 -4.58 0.52
C LEU A 248 14.56 -4.55 0.77
N ILE A 249 15.18 -3.40 0.59
CA ILE A 249 16.62 -3.17 0.81
C ILE A 249 16.86 -2.16 1.93
N SER A 250 18.00 -2.25 2.57
CA SER A 250 18.44 -1.35 3.64
C SER A 250 18.79 0.05 3.12
N THR A 251 18.91 1.01 4.03
CA THR A 251 19.35 2.39 3.71
C THR A 251 20.74 2.41 3.04
N ASP A 252 21.67 1.57 3.49
CA ASP A 252 23.01 1.49 2.92
C ASP A 252 22.98 0.91 1.50
N GLU A 253 22.18 -0.13 1.26
CA GLU A 253 21.97 -0.69 -0.07
C GLU A 253 21.26 0.30 -1.00
N CYS A 254 20.28 1.09 -0.50
CA CYS A 254 19.66 2.18 -1.27
C CYS A 254 20.74 3.18 -1.72
N ARG A 255 21.60 3.63 -0.80
CA ARG A 255 22.68 4.58 -1.11
C ARG A 255 23.64 4.03 -2.17
N GLU A 256 24.07 2.79 -2.05
CA GLU A 256 24.93 2.14 -3.04
C GLU A 256 24.25 2.02 -4.40
N LEU A 257 22.96 1.67 -4.43
CA LEU A 257 22.16 1.62 -5.64
C LEU A 257 22.10 3.00 -6.32
N TYR A 258 21.85 4.08 -5.55
CA TYR A 258 21.80 5.44 -6.06
C TYR A 258 23.12 5.91 -6.67
N TRP A 259 24.24 5.50 -6.11
CA TRP A 259 25.56 5.83 -6.67
C TRP A 259 25.84 5.11 -8.00
N ARG A 260 25.23 3.95 -8.23
CA ARG A 260 25.47 3.10 -9.39
C ARG A 260 24.53 3.38 -10.57
N CYS A 261 23.49 4.16 -10.37
CA CYS A 261 22.49 4.46 -11.40
C CYS A 261 22.73 5.81 -12.08
N LYS A 262 22.23 5.96 -13.31
CA LYS A 262 22.27 7.20 -14.08
C LYS A 262 21.17 8.17 -13.65
N CYS A 263 19.98 7.63 -13.36
CA CYS A 263 18.87 8.38 -12.82
C CYS A 263 17.99 7.48 -11.93
N GLY A 264 17.17 8.11 -11.11
CA GLY A 264 16.17 7.48 -10.25
C GLY A 264 14.77 7.94 -10.58
N VAL A 265 13.80 7.04 -10.47
CA VAL A 265 12.37 7.33 -10.66
C VAL A 265 11.67 7.20 -9.32
N SER A 266 11.01 8.27 -8.87
CA SER A 266 10.30 8.30 -7.58
C SER A 266 8.93 8.92 -7.76
N LEU A 267 7.94 8.09 -8.15
CA LEU A 267 6.61 8.59 -8.44
C LEU A 267 5.79 8.82 -7.15
N SER A 268 5.10 9.96 -7.08
CA SER A 268 4.09 10.23 -6.06
C SER A 268 3.00 11.14 -6.60
N ILE A 269 1.72 10.75 -6.40
CA ILE A 269 0.55 11.57 -6.79
C ILE A 269 -0.10 12.28 -5.61
N SER A 270 0.42 12.10 -4.39
CA SER A 270 0.06 12.85 -3.19
C SER A 270 1.26 13.71 -2.74
N ASN A 271 1.53 13.84 -1.44
CA ASN A 271 2.69 14.61 -1.01
C ASN A 271 4.00 14.02 -1.56
N PRO A 272 5.01 14.81 -1.95
CA PRO A 272 6.34 14.29 -2.25
C PRO A 272 6.85 13.42 -1.10
N SER A 273 7.55 12.34 -1.43
CA SER A 273 8.17 11.51 -0.40
C SER A 273 9.61 11.97 -0.12
N ARG A 274 10.25 11.36 0.87
CA ARG A 274 11.68 11.61 1.15
C ARG A 274 12.59 11.05 0.08
N ILE A 275 12.16 10.03 -0.65
CA ILE A 275 12.98 9.28 -1.61
C ILE A 275 13.64 10.16 -2.67
N PRO A 276 12.95 11.09 -3.36
CA PRO A 276 13.60 11.98 -4.31
C PRO A 276 14.70 12.84 -3.67
N PHE A 277 14.51 13.30 -2.45
CA PHE A 277 15.51 14.09 -1.73
C PHE A 277 16.72 13.22 -1.28
N GLU A 278 16.50 11.97 -0.90
CA GLU A 278 17.55 10.98 -0.59
C GLU A 278 18.37 10.66 -1.83
N MET A 279 17.71 10.45 -2.99
CA MET A 279 18.39 10.28 -4.29
C MET A 279 19.23 11.50 -4.63
N MET A 280 18.68 12.73 -4.47
CA MET A 280 19.41 13.97 -4.73
C MET A 280 20.61 14.13 -3.81
N ALA A 281 20.50 13.78 -2.53
CA ALA A 281 21.62 13.84 -1.57
C ALA A 281 22.76 12.87 -1.94
N CYS A 282 22.43 11.76 -2.60
CA CYS A 282 23.41 10.87 -3.23
C CYS A 282 23.92 11.38 -4.58
N GLY A 283 23.47 12.56 -5.02
CA GLY A 283 23.80 13.14 -6.32
C GLY A 283 23.21 12.35 -7.50
N LEU A 284 22.11 11.64 -7.32
CA LEU A 284 21.39 10.96 -8.40
C LEU A 284 20.35 11.91 -9.01
N PRO A 285 20.36 12.14 -10.33
CA PRO A 285 19.29 12.85 -11.02
C PRO A 285 17.95 12.13 -10.86
N VAL A 286 16.87 12.85 -10.59
CA VAL A 286 15.55 12.29 -10.26
C VAL A 286 14.52 12.64 -11.31
N ILE A 287 13.62 11.69 -11.57
CA ILE A 287 12.42 11.86 -12.39
C ILE A 287 11.20 11.62 -11.50
N ASP A 288 10.20 12.52 -11.58
CA ASP A 288 8.90 12.36 -10.95
C ASP A 288 7.80 12.91 -11.89
N LEU A 289 6.55 12.91 -11.44
CA LEU A 289 5.42 13.35 -12.23
C LEU A 289 5.19 14.87 -12.13
N TYR A 290 4.84 15.50 -13.24
CA TYR A 290 4.42 16.90 -13.28
C TYR A 290 2.99 17.02 -12.77
N ARG A 291 2.87 17.14 -11.45
CA ARG A 291 1.62 17.31 -10.72
C ARG A 291 1.78 18.40 -9.66
N GLU A 292 0.66 18.98 -9.24
CA GLU A 292 0.64 20.10 -8.29
C GLU A 292 1.51 19.84 -7.05
N ASN A 293 1.45 18.63 -6.48
CA ASN A 293 2.22 18.25 -5.29
C ASN A 293 3.74 18.41 -5.45
N ASN A 294 4.26 18.28 -6.66
CA ASN A 294 5.70 18.38 -6.95
C ASN A 294 6.16 19.79 -7.33
N LEU A 295 5.23 20.74 -7.51
CA LEU A 295 5.59 22.08 -8.00
C LEU A 295 6.03 23.06 -6.89
N PHE A 296 5.86 22.72 -5.63
CA PHE A 296 6.11 23.61 -4.49
C PHE A 296 7.34 23.24 -3.66
N ASP A 297 7.66 21.96 -3.58
CA ASP A 297 8.75 21.45 -2.74
C ASP A 297 10.06 21.25 -3.53
N PHE A 298 9.96 21.17 -4.85
CA PHE A 298 11.09 21.18 -5.78
C PHE A 298 11.23 22.53 -6.47
N ARG A 299 12.38 22.77 -7.08
CA ARG A 299 12.67 23.97 -7.86
C ARG A 299 13.22 23.61 -9.23
N ASP A 300 13.18 24.57 -10.13
CA ASP A 300 13.76 24.42 -11.47
C ASP A 300 15.20 23.92 -11.39
N GLY A 301 15.52 22.96 -12.23
CA GLY A 301 16.85 22.36 -12.30
C GLY A 301 17.20 21.36 -11.19
N SER A 302 16.31 21.09 -10.21
CA SER A 302 16.59 20.11 -9.16
C SER A 302 16.18 18.67 -9.53
N LEU A 303 15.20 18.52 -10.40
CA LEU A 303 14.76 17.24 -10.95
C LEU A 303 14.09 17.45 -12.30
N LEU A 304 13.69 16.34 -12.92
CA LEU A 304 12.92 16.34 -14.16
C LEU A 304 11.50 15.87 -13.88
N LEU A 305 10.50 16.65 -14.28
CA LEU A 305 9.10 16.27 -14.16
C LEU A 305 8.51 15.90 -15.53
N ALA A 306 7.91 14.71 -15.63
CA ALA A 306 7.24 14.20 -16.82
C ALA A 306 5.71 14.27 -16.68
N ARG A 307 4.98 14.34 -17.79
CA ARG A 307 3.52 14.15 -17.78
C ARG A 307 3.16 12.82 -17.15
N SER A 308 1.94 12.73 -16.61
CA SER A 308 1.47 11.55 -15.87
C SER A 308 0.93 10.46 -16.82
N ASP A 309 1.71 10.12 -17.84
CA ASP A 309 1.46 9.05 -18.81
C ASP A 309 2.75 8.25 -19.07
N ALA A 310 2.59 7.03 -19.58
CA ALA A 310 3.71 6.10 -19.72
C ALA A 310 4.71 6.55 -20.78
N ALA A 311 4.26 7.10 -21.90
CA ALA A 311 5.12 7.55 -23.00
C ALA A 311 5.98 8.75 -22.60
N SER A 312 5.41 9.73 -21.88
CA SER A 312 6.14 10.90 -21.37
C SER A 312 7.18 10.51 -20.34
N LEU A 313 6.81 9.60 -19.42
CA LEU A 313 7.73 9.08 -18.40
C LEU A 313 8.87 8.28 -19.03
N ALA A 314 8.59 7.42 -20.01
CA ALA A 314 9.59 6.69 -20.76
C ALA A 314 10.54 7.64 -21.53
N THR A 315 9.99 8.68 -22.18
CA THR A 315 10.78 9.73 -22.85
C THR A 315 11.74 10.41 -21.88
N ALA A 316 11.26 10.77 -20.67
CA ALA A 316 12.09 11.36 -19.64
C ALA A 316 13.23 10.43 -19.21
N ILE A 317 12.92 9.14 -18.98
CA ILE A 317 13.89 8.12 -18.58
C ILE A 317 14.99 7.95 -19.64
N VAL A 318 14.59 7.68 -20.89
CA VAL A 318 15.52 7.44 -22.00
C VAL A 318 16.40 8.65 -22.25
N SER A 319 15.79 9.86 -22.34
CA SER A 319 16.53 11.08 -22.60
C SER A 319 17.52 11.41 -21.47
N LEU A 320 17.13 11.22 -20.21
CA LEU A 320 18.02 11.51 -19.07
C LEU A 320 19.12 10.44 -18.92
N ALA A 321 18.83 9.17 -19.18
CA ALA A 321 19.82 8.10 -19.12
C ALA A 321 20.97 8.30 -20.13
N ALA A 322 20.66 8.87 -21.30
CA ALA A 322 21.62 9.11 -22.39
C ALA A 322 22.35 10.45 -22.30
N ASP A 323 21.79 11.47 -21.63
CA ASP A 323 22.31 12.83 -21.63
C ASP A 323 23.13 13.15 -20.36
N ARG A 324 24.44 13.06 -20.49
CA ARG A 324 25.38 13.33 -19.39
C ARG A 324 25.35 14.80 -18.91
N GLU A 325 25.22 15.74 -19.81
CA GLU A 325 25.20 17.18 -19.44
C GLU A 325 23.98 17.48 -18.60
N LYS A 326 22.82 16.94 -19.01
CA LYS A 326 21.57 17.05 -18.26
C LYS A 326 21.66 16.34 -16.90
N GLN A 327 22.27 15.15 -16.85
CA GLN A 327 22.54 14.46 -15.57
C GLN A 327 23.38 15.33 -14.63
N ASP A 328 24.48 15.91 -15.12
CA ASP A 328 25.39 16.75 -14.31
C ASP A 328 24.71 18.04 -13.83
N SER A 329 23.88 18.65 -14.69
CA SER A 329 23.08 19.82 -14.33
C SER A 329 22.05 19.52 -13.24
N LEU A 330 21.25 18.45 -13.39
CA LEU A 330 20.25 18.04 -12.41
C LEU A 330 20.90 17.56 -11.10
N ARG A 331 22.05 16.89 -11.18
CA ARG A 331 22.83 16.51 -9.99
C ARG A 331 23.18 17.73 -9.16
N LYS A 332 23.72 18.77 -9.81
CA LYS A 332 24.07 20.02 -9.13
C LYS A 332 22.84 20.66 -8.50
N GLY A 333 21.77 20.84 -9.27
CA GLY A 333 20.54 21.46 -8.77
C GLY A 333 19.88 20.66 -7.64
N GLY A 334 19.91 19.33 -7.70
CA GLY A 334 19.43 18.44 -6.63
C GLY A 334 20.26 18.55 -5.35
N LEU A 335 21.59 18.51 -5.47
CA LEU A 335 22.49 18.69 -4.32
C LEU A 335 22.33 20.07 -3.68
N ASP A 336 22.21 21.14 -4.50
CA ASP A 336 21.97 22.49 -4.00
C ASP A 336 20.60 22.62 -3.30
N LEU A 337 19.58 21.87 -3.73
CA LEU A 337 18.26 21.87 -3.08
C LEU A 337 18.32 21.24 -1.69
N VAL A 338 19.06 20.13 -1.53
CA VAL A 338 19.09 19.37 -0.28
C VAL A 338 20.21 19.76 0.68
N ALA A 339 21.09 20.69 0.29
CA ALA A 339 22.28 21.07 1.07
C ALA A 339 21.97 21.45 2.53
N GLU A 340 20.80 22.08 2.77
CA GLU A 340 20.37 22.53 4.09
C GLU A 340 19.16 21.73 4.62
N ARG A 341 18.83 20.60 4.00
CA ARG A 341 17.64 19.79 4.35
C ARG A 341 18.03 18.54 5.16
N THR A 342 18.50 18.74 6.38
CA THR A 342 18.79 17.60 7.27
C THR A 342 17.56 17.21 8.09
N VAL A 343 17.46 15.93 8.47
CA VAL A 343 16.46 15.45 9.42
C VAL A 343 16.52 16.23 10.75
N ALA A 344 17.70 16.63 11.19
CA ALA A 344 17.86 17.43 12.41
C ALA A 344 17.16 18.79 12.28
N LEU A 345 17.37 19.51 11.16
CA LEU A 345 16.71 20.79 10.90
C LEU A 345 15.19 20.64 10.78
N GLU A 346 14.73 19.60 10.11
CA GLU A 346 13.31 19.28 10.01
C GLU A 346 12.68 19.09 11.38
N SER A 347 13.27 18.24 12.22
CA SER A 347 12.74 17.92 13.54
C SER A 347 12.85 19.11 14.50
N ASP A 348 13.90 19.93 14.39
CA ASP A 348 14.02 21.18 15.13
C ASP A 348 12.96 22.21 14.72
N CYS A 349 12.66 22.32 13.43
CA CYS A 349 11.58 23.16 12.92
C CYS A 349 10.23 22.71 13.47
N PHE A 350 9.94 21.40 13.40
CA PHE A 350 8.72 20.83 13.98
C PHE A 350 8.58 21.18 15.47
N ALA A 351 9.62 20.91 16.26
CA ALA A 351 9.59 21.17 17.67
C ALA A 351 9.48 22.66 18.00
N ASN A 352 10.07 23.55 17.21
CA ASN A 352 9.90 25.01 17.35
C ASN A 352 8.45 25.41 17.09
N LEU A 353 7.81 24.93 16.02
CA LEU A 353 6.41 25.21 15.70
C LEU A 353 5.50 24.80 16.86
N VAL A 354 5.64 23.57 17.36
CA VAL A 354 4.80 23.04 18.43
C VAL A 354 5.03 23.75 19.77
N CYS A 355 6.29 24.09 20.11
CA CYS A 355 6.61 24.75 21.38
C CYS A 355 6.33 26.25 21.38
N SER A 356 6.46 26.94 20.23
CA SER A 356 6.28 28.40 20.14
C SER A 356 4.82 28.82 19.99
N ASP A 357 3.92 27.94 19.56
CA ASP A 357 2.50 28.24 19.37
C ASP A 357 1.72 28.52 20.67
N LEU A 358 2.38 28.38 21.80
CA LEU A 358 1.83 28.86 23.07
C LEU A 358 1.68 30.39 23.10
N GLY A 359 1.94 31.08 21.98
CA GLY A 359 1.89 32.54 22.00
C GLY A 359 1.83 33.38 20.73
N ALA A 360 1.83 32.93 19.48
CA ALA A 360 1.64 33.90 18.38
C ALA A 360 1.71 33.39 16.94
N GLY A 361 1.00 34.07 16.04
CA GLY A 361 1.30 34.27 14.63
C GLY A 361 0.60 33.26 13.70
N GLY A 362 -0.42 33.74 12.95
CA GLY A 362 -1.08 32.91 11.94
C GLY A 362 -0.12 32.58 10.78
N PHE A 363 -0.14 31.33 10.36
CA PHE A 363 0.46 30.89 9.10
C PHE A 363 -0.32 31.52 7.92
N ASP A 364 0.38 32.02 6.93
CA ASP A 364 -0.22 32.54 5.70
C ASP A 364 0.06 31.59 4.52
N GLY A 365 -0.85 30.63 4.31
CA GLY A 365 -0.78 29.70 3.17
C GLY A 365 -0.83 30.41 1.81
N ALA A 366 -1.39 31.62 1.74
CA ALA A 366 -1.37 32.44 0.54
C ALA A 366 0.03 32.94 0.16
N SER A 367 0.99 32.89 1.08
CA SER A 367 2.41 33.18 0.80
C SER A 367 3.14 32.03 0.10
N ILE A 368 2.62 30.80 0.17
CA ILE A 368 3.19 29.64 -0.49
C ILE A 368 3.15 29.83 -2.01
N ARG A 369 4.29 29.71 -2.65
CA ARG A 369 4.44 29.87 -4.10
C ARG A 369 5.02 28.61 -4.73
N GLN A 370 4.58 28.35 -5.95
CA GLN A 370 5.18 27.35 -6.81
C GLN A 370 6.65 27.74 -7.10
N THR A 371 7.55 26.78 -6.94
CA THR A 371 8.99 26.95 -7.11
C THR A 371 9.55 26.16 -8.30
N TYR A 372 8.77 25.24 -8.83
CA TYR A 372 9.07 24.55 -10.09
C TYR A 372 8.19 25.15 -11.20
N THR A 373 8.82 25.78 -12.18
CA THR A 373 8.13 26.52 -13.26
C THR A 373 8.47 25.99 -14.67
N CYS A 374 9.42 25.05 -14.78
CA CYS A 374 9.74 24.40 -16.04
C CYS A 374 8.55 23.63 -16.60
N ALA A 375 8.45 23.58 -17.93
CA ALA A 375 7.47 22.73 -18.59
C ALA A 375 7.77 21.24 -18.31
N PRO A 376 6.74 20.39 -18.27
CA PRO A 376 6.95 18.95 -18.16
C PRO A 376 7.64 18.38 -19.41
N VAL A 377 8.28 17.22 -19.21
CA VAL A 377 8.67 16.39 -20.37
C VAL A 377 7.40 15.82 -20.98
N GLU A 378 7.22 16.09 -22.27
CA GLU A 378 6.15 15.53 -23.10
C GLU A 378 6.64 14.25 -23.79
N ALA A 379 5.70 13.39 -24.18
CA ALA A 379 6.02 12.18 -24.91
C ALA A 379 6.62 12.49 -26.30
N SER A 380 7.67 11.77 -26.65
CA SER A 380 8.16 11.78 -28.04
C SER A 380 7.21 11.00 -28.96
N ASP A 381 7.24 11.31 -30.24
CA ASP A 381 6.42 10.60 -31.24
C ASP A 381 6.76 9.09 -31.26
N GLU A 382 8.02 8.73 -31.05
CA GLU A 382 8.49 7.36 -30.95
C GLU A 382 7.90 6.65 -29.71
N ALA A 383 7.91 7.30 -28.55
CA ALA A 383 7.34 6.75 -27.31
C ALA A 383 5.82 6.53 -27.46
N LEU A 384 5.11 7.49 -28.05
CA LEU A 384 3.67 7.36 -28.33
C LEU A 384 3.38 6.21 -29.31
N ALA A 385 4.23 6.00 -30.31
CA ALA A 385 4.06 4.89 -31.25
C ALA A 385 4.29 3.53 -30.56
N VAL A 386 5.31 3.43 -29.72
CA VAL A 386 5.59 2.21 -28.93
C VAL A 386 4.47 1.94 -27.94
N GLU A 387 4.04 2.91 -27.16
CA GLU A 387 2.93 2.76 -26.21
C GLU A 387 1.67 2.27 -26.88
N ARG A 388 1.29 2.88 -28.01
CA ARG A 388 0.11 2.49 -28.79
C ARG A 388 0.21 1.03 -29.25
N ARG A 389 1.37 0.61 -29.78
CA ARG A 389 1.61 -0.78 -30.19
C ARG A 389 1.47 -1.75 -29.01
N LEU A 390 2.08 -1.46 -27.87
CA LEU A 390 2.01 -2.30 -26.67
C LEU A 390 0.57 -2.42 -26.14
N VAL A 391 -0.20 -1.34 -26.18
CA VAL A 391 -1.63 -1.34 -25.83
C VAL A 391 -2.44 -2.21 -26.81
N GLU A 392 -2.21 -2.08 -28.11
CA GLU A 392 -2.88 -2.89 -29.14
C GLU A 392 -2.53 -4.38 -28.97
N GLU A 393 -1.28 -4.72 -28.70
CA GLU A 393 -0.83 -6.08 -28.42
C GLU A 393 -1.48 -6.65 -27.16
N SER A 394 -1.56 -5.84 -26.10
CA SER A 394 -2.26 -6.22 -24.86
C SER A 394 -3.75 -6.46 -25.09
N HIS A 395 -4.42 -5.60 -25.87
CA HIS A 395 -5.84 -5.78 -26.22
C HIS A 395 -6.04 -7.04 -27.05
N ARG A 396 -5.16 -7.30 -28.02
CA ARG A 396 -5.21 -8.52 -28.83
C ARG A 396 -5.03 -9.76 -27.98
N SER A 397 -4.01 -9.79 -27.13
CA SER A 397 -3.76 -10.91 -26.20
C SER A 397 -4.93 -11.14 -25.24
N ARG A 398 -5.57 -10.07 -24.75
CA ARG A 398 -6.79 -10.19 -23.93
C ARG A 398 -7.95 -10.72 -24.75
N ALA A 399 -8.13 -10.28 -25.98
CA ALA A 399 -9.19 -10.76 -26.87
C ALA A 399 -8.97 -12.23 -27.25
N GLU A 400 -7.73 -12.64 -27.54
CA GLU A 400 -7.37 -14.04 -27.85
C GLU A 400 -7.53 -14.93 -26.60
N ALA A 401 -7.20 -14.42 -25.41
CA ALA A 401 -7.46 -15.10 -24.14
C ALA A 401 -8.93 -15.05 -23.74
N CYS A 402 -9.75 -14.18 -24.36
CA CYS A 402 -11.20 -14.09 -24.19
C CYS A 402 -11.92 -15.07 -25.11
N VAL A 403 -11.68 -16.34 -24.91
CA VAL A 403 -12.54 -17.36 -25.49
C VAL A 403 -13.91 -17.25 -24.83
N PRO A 404 -15.01 -17.10 -25.57
CA PRO A 404 -16.33 -17.03 -24.96
C PRO A 404 -16.62 -18.32 -24.22
N VAL A 405 -16.86 -18.21 -22.92
CA VAL A 405 -17.28 -19.34 -22.10
C VAL A 405 -18.78 -19.51 -22.35
N ILE A 406 -19.16 -20.64 -22.89
CA ILE A 406 -20.56 -21.02 -23.04
C ILE A 406 -20.85 -22.03 -21.94
N TRP A 407 -21.74 -21.67 -21.01
CA TRP A 407 -22.28 -22.62 -20.07
C TRP A 407 -23.07 -23.66 -20.86
N PRO A 408 -22.85 -24.97 -20.66
CA PRO A 408 -23.58 -25.98 -21.40
C PRO A 408 -25.10 -25.87 -21.14
N ASP A 409 -25.92 -25.92 -22.18
CA ASP A 409 -27.38 -25.95 -22.05
C ASP A 409 -27.88 -27.13 -21.21
N SER A 410 -27.07 -28.19 -21.12
CA SER A 410 -27.31 -29.39 -20.33
C SER A 410 -26.89 -29.28 -18.86
N GLY A 411 -26.31 -28.15 -18.45
CA GLY A 411 -25.71 -27.99 -17.13
C GLY A 411 -24.36 -28.72 -16.96
N ILE A 412 -23.80 -28.65 -15.76
CA ILE A 412 -22.55 -29.31 -15.38
C ILE A 412 -22.85 -30.37 -14.33
N CYS A 413 -22.47 -31.63 -14.60
CA CYS A 413 -22.52 -32.67 -13.60
C CYS A 413 -21.27 -32.63 -12.72
N VAL A 414 -21.47 -32.42 -11.42
CA VAL A 414 -20.40 -32.41 -10.43
C VAL A 414 -20.51 -33.66 -9.58
N SER A 415 -19.48 -34.51 -9.62
CA SER A 415 -19.37 -35.70 -8.78
C SER A 415 -18.31 -35.46 -7.72
N PHE A 416 -18.61 -35.89 -6.50
CA PHE A 416 -17.70 -35.78 -5.37
C PHE A 416 -17.63 -37.14 -4.65
N THR A 417 -16.44 -37.71 -4.58
CA THR A 417 -16.16 -38.94 -3.82
C THR A 417 -15.44 -38.57 -2.54
N SER A 418 -16.09 -38.75 -1.40
CA SER A 418 -15.51 -38.49 -0.07
C SER A 418 -14.54 -39.61 0.33
N PHE A 419 -13.44 -39.28 1.02
CA PHE A 419 -12.53 -40.28 1.59
C PHE A 419 -13.10 -40.95 2.84
N GLU A 420 -14.09 -40.33 3.48
CA GLU A 420 -14.78 -40.89 4.63
C GLU A 420 -16.28 -41.02 4.34
N PRO A 421 -16.96 -42.06 4.85
CA PRO A 421 -18.40 -42.22 4.69
C PRO A 421 -19.15 -41.02 5.25
N ALA A 422 -20.02 -40.42 4.45
CA ALA A 422 -20.83 -39.28 4.82
C ALA A 422 -22.33 -39.57 4.62
N GLY A 423 -23.18 -38.98 5.44
CA GLY A 423 -24.62 -39.18 5.35
C GLY A 423 -25.26 -38.35 4.24
N ASP A 424 -24.70 -37.21 3.93
CA ASP A 424 -25.09 -36.29 2.87
C ASP A 424 -23.93 -35.37 2.48
N ALA A 425 -24.05 -34.73 1.32
CA ALA A 425 -23.11 -33.71 0.87
C ALA A 425 -23.85 -32.50 0.26
N ARG A 426 -23.23 -31.35 0.35
CA ARG A 426 -23.68 -30.09 -0.26
C ARG A 426 -22.56 -29.40 -0.99
N LEU A 427 -22.91 -28.78 -2.08
CA LEU A 427 -22.02 -27.98 -2.90
C LEU A 427 -22.42 -26.48 -2.81
N ALA A 428 -21.48 -25.63 -2.48
CA ALA A 428 -21.62 -24.20 -2.58
C ALA A 428 -20.88 -23.70 -3.82
N VAL A 429 -21.54 -22.89 -4.65
CA VAL A 429 -20.99 -22.37 -5.89
C VAL A 429 -21.17 -20.85 -5.94
N TRP A 430 -20.13 -20.15 -6.35
CA TRP A 430 -20.17 -18.69 -6.58
C TRP A 430 -19.11 -18.24 -7.59
N SER A 431 -19.33 -17.07 -8.18
CA SER A 431 -18.40 -16.45 -9.12
C SER A 431 -17.76 -15.17 -8.59
N MET A 432 -18.43 -14.42 -7.72
CA MET A 432 -17.96 -13.15 -7.18
C MET A 432 -17.06 -13.34 -5.94
N GLY A 433 -16.00 -12.52 -5.84
CA GLY A 433 -15.04 -12.63 -4.74
C GLY A 433 -15.62 -12.36 -3.34
N ASP A 434 -16.72 -11.61 -3.26
CA ASP A 434 -17.45 -11.33 -2.02
C ASP A 434 -18.55 -12.34 -1.70
N GLN A 435 -18.71 -13.36 -2.55
CA GLN A 435 -19.73 -14.41 -2.44
C GLN A 435 -21.19 -13.88 -2.46
N SER A 436 -21.43 -12.71 -3.06
CA SER A 436 -22.77 -12.11 -3.13
C SER A 436 -23.73 -12.93 -4.00
N ASP A 437 -23.20 -13.76 -4.90
CA ASP A 437 -23.86 -14.66 -5.83
C ASP A 437 -23.80 -16.13 -5.42
N LEU A 438 -23.54 -16.43 -4.13
CA LEU A 438 -23.43 -17.77 -3.59
C LEU A 438 -24.74 -18.55 -3.69
N GLN A 439 -24.68 -19.71 -4.35
CA GLN A 439 -25.77 -20.70 -4.43
C GLN A 439 -25.39 -22.01 -3.76
N TRP A 440 -26.39 -22.69 -3.20
CA TRP A 440 -26.23 -23.98 -2.54
C TRP A 440 -26.98 -25.07 -3.29
N PHE A 441 -26.31 -26.16 -3.53
CA PHE A 441 -26.86 -27.35 -4.19
C PHE A 441 -26.78 -28.54 -3.24
N GLN A 442 -27.90 -29.26 -3.09
CA GLN A 442 -27.90 -30.56 -2.40
C GLN A 442 -27.36 -31.59 -3.37
N MET A 443 -26.39 -32.38 -2.93
CA MET A 443 -25.83 -33.48 -3.75
C MET A 443 -26.59 -34.77 -3.46
N ASP A 444 -26.95 -35.50 -4.53
CA ASP A 444 -27.55 -36.80 -4.45
C ASP A 444 -26.47 -37.87 -4.30
N GLY A 445 -26.70 -38.84 -3.41
CA GLY A 445 -25.76 -39.93 -3.17
C GLY A 445 -25.82 -40.46 -1.75
N SER A 446 -24.97 -41.44 -1.46
CA SER A 446 -24.85 -42.04 -0.15
C SER A 446 -23.46 -42.62 0.06
N ASP A 447 -23.09 -42.82 1.32
CA ASP A 447 -21.82 -43.32 1.78
C ASP A 447 -20.62 -42.43 1.42
N ALA A 448 -20.07 -42.58 0.24
CA ALA A 448 -18.90 -41.80 -0.18
C ALA A 448 -19.09 -41.07 -1.50
N ASP A 449 -20.06 -41.48 -2.32
CA ASP A 449 -20.23 -40.96 -3.68
C ASP A 449 -21.47 -40.07 -3.80
N PHE A 450 -21.25 -38.83 -4.20
CA PHE A 450 -22.27 -37.80 -4.34
C PHE A 450 -22.19 -37.16 -5.70
N GLN A 451 -23.34 -36.73 -6.25
CA GLN A 451 -23.40 -36.02 -7.51
C GLN A 451 -24.51 -34.97 -7.50
N VAL A 452 -24.35 -33.92 -8.33
CA VAL A 452 -25.37 -32.89 -8.55
C VAL A 452 -25.22 -32.32 -9.95
N LEU A 453 -26.36 -31.95 -10.56
CA LEU A 453 -26.41 -31.13 -11.76
C LEU A 453 -26.44 -29.67 -11.35
N VAL A 454 -25.48 -28.89 -11.81
CA VAL A 454 -25.39 -27.45 -11.60
C VAL A 454 -25.76 -26.76 -12.89
N ASP A 455 -26.91 -26.09 -12.91
CA ASP A 455 -27.33 -25.20 -13.98
C ASP A 455 -26.83 -23.77 -13.69
N ARG A 456 -26.78 -22.96 -14.75
CA ARG A 456 -26.43 -21.56 -14.58
C ARG A 456 -27.55 -20.82 -13.89
N GLU A 457 -27.24 -20.23 -12.74
CA GLU A 457 -28.19 -19.45 -11.95
C GLU A 457 -28.24 -17.98 -12.36
N ASP A 458 -29.42 -17.37 -12.28
CA ASP A 458 -29.60 -15.94 -12.45
C ASP A 458 -28.87 -15.19 -11.32
N GLY A 459 -28.06 -14.19 -11.70
CA GLY A 459 -27.25 -13.39 -10.76
C GLY A 459 -25.79 -13.76 -10.69
N TRP A 460 -25.36 -14.87 -11.31
CA TRP A 460 -23.94 -15.15 -11.47
C TRP A 460 -23.31 -14.20 -12.49
N ASP A 461 -22.06 -13.82 -12.24
CA ASP A 461 -21.34 -12.90 -13.12
C ASP A 461 -21.19 -13.49 -14.54
N VAL A 462 -21.85 -12.86 -15.50
CA VAL A 462 -21.79 -13.27 -16.92
C VAL A 462 -20.38 -13.17 -17.54
N GLY A 463 -19.48 -12.40 -16.93
CA GLY A 463 -18.09 -12.24 -17.31
C GLY A 463 -17.13 -13.21 -16.62
N CYS A 464 -17.63 -13.98 -15.63
CA CYS A 464 -16.78 -14.89 -14.85
C CYS A 464 -16.40 -16.12 -15.68
N ARG A 465 -15.12 -16.49 -15.60
CA ARG A 465 -14.57 -17.68 -16.22
C ARG A 465 -14.24 -18.79 -15.26
N THR A 466 -14.22 -18.46 -13.98
CA THR A 466 -13.87 -19.39 -12.92
C THR A 466 -14.93 -19.33 -11.85
N TYR A 467 -15.44 -20.48 -11.51
CA TYR A 467 -16.39 -20.64 -10.43
C TYR A 467 -15.71 -21.35 -9.26
N ASN A 468 -16.05 -20.94 -8.05
CA ASN A 468 -15.57 -21.57 -6.84
C ASN A 468 -16.59 -22.62 -6.39
N PHE A 469 -16.13 -23.84 -6.18
CA PHE A 469 -16.92 -24.96 -5.70
C PHE A 469 -16.37 -25.36 -4.33
N HIS A 470 -17.20 -25.28 -3.30
CA HIS A 470 -16.87 -25.75 -1.95
C HIS A 470 -17.76 -26.89 -1.54
N PHE A 471 -17.16 -28.00 -1.12
CA PHE A 471 -17.82 -29.24 -0.76
C PHE A 471 -17.93 -29.37 0.76
N TYR A 472 -19.10 -29.75 1.22
CA TYR A 472 -19.44 -29.95 2.63
C TYR A 472 -20.13 -31.26 2.81
N ILE A 473 -19.75 -32.02 3.85
CA ILE A 473 -20.33 -33.33 4.19
C ILE A 473 -21.02 -33.28 5.54
N ASN A 474 -21.97 -34.22 5.78
CA ASN A 474 -22.75 -34.33 7.01
C ASN A 474 -23.53 -33.08 7.42
N ALA A 475 -23.90 -32.23 6.44
CA ALA A 475 -24.56 -30.95 6.67
C ALA A 475 -25.94 -31.08 7.34
N SER A 476 -26.64 -32.24 7.17
CA SER A 476 -27.96 -32.50 7.76
C SER A 476 -27.92 -32.96 9.20
N LYS A 477 -26.78 -33.43 9.72
CA LYS A 477 -26.63 -34.03 11.04
C LYS A 477 -25.95 -33.14 12.09
N GLY A 478 -25.62 -31.91 11.75
CA GLY A 478 -24.93 -30.99 12.63
C GLY A 478 -24.28 -29.84 11.88
N GLU A 479 -23.20 -29.26 12.41
CA GLU A 479 -22.42 -28.30 11.67
C GLU A 479 -21.78 -28.96 10.45
N PRO A 480 -21.91 -28.39 9.25
CA PRO A 480 -21.33 -28.95 8.03
C PRO A 480 -19.80 -28.97 8.14
N VAL A 481 -19.21 -30.11 7.81
CA VAL A 481 -17.74 -30.25 7.75
C VAL A 481 -17.27 -29.91 6.36
N PHE A 482 -16.40 -28.91 6.26
CA PHE A 482 -15.77 -28.53 4.99
C PHE A 482 -14.85 -29.64 4.49
N ALA A 483 -15.16 -30.23 3.35
CA ALA A 483 -14.41 -31.34 2.76
C ALA A 483 -13.34 -30.87 1.75
N GLY A 484 -13.45 -29.64 1.24
CA GLY A 484 -12.46 -29.08 0.32
C GLY A 484 -13.07 -28.12 -0.70
N SER A 485 -12.21 -27.59 -1.56
CA SER A 485 -12.61 -26.64 -2.60
C SER A 485 -11.94 -26.93 -3.93
N ALA A 486 -12.63 -26.62 -5.02
CA ALA A 486 -12.08 -26.62 -6.37
C ALA A 486 -12.43 -25.29 -7.05
N VAL A 487 -11.52 -24.78 -7.87
CA VAL A 487 -11.77 -23.66 -8.77
C VAL A 487 -11.96 -24.24 -10.17
N VAL A 488 -13.14 -24.04 -10.72
CA VAL A 488 -13.53 -24.62 -12.00
C VAL A 488 -13.47 -23.56 -13.08
N PRO A 489 -12.46 -23.61 -14.00
CA PRO A 489 -12.47 -22.80 -15.19
C PRO A 489 -13.47 -23.38 -16.20
N LEU A 490 -14.41 -22.56 -16.64
CA LEU A 490 -15.27 -22.91 -17.77
C LEU A 490 -14.58 -22.42 -19.05
N SER A 491 -14.02 -23.32 -19.83
CA SER A 491 -13.39 -23.03 -21.12
C SER A 491 -14.20 -23.63 -22.26
N PRO A 492 -14.39 -22.91 -23.38
CA PRO A 492 -15.07 -23.48 -24.55
C PRO A 492 -14.26 -24.58 -25.26
N ASP A 493 -12.95 -24.68 -24.99
CA ASP A 493 -12.10 -25.79 -25.46
C ASP A 493 -12.30 -27.09 -24.69
N VAL A 494 -13.10 -27.07 -23.62
CA VAL A 494 -13.63 -28.26 -23.00
C VAL A 494 -14.70 -28.81 -23.93
N SER A 495 -14.26 -29.36 -25.07
CA SER A 495 -15.13 -30.15 -25.92
C SER A 495 -15.64 -31.31 -25.07
N VAL A 496 -16.97 -31.34 -24.96
CA VAL A 496 -17.79 -32.42 -24.44
C VAL A 496 -17.10 -33.77 -24.64
N GLY A 497 -16.75 -34.43 -23.56
CA GLY A 497 -16.25 -35.79 -23.54
C GLY A 497 -14.80 -36.03 -23.14
N LYS A 498 -14.04 -35.03 -22.69
CA LYS A 498 -12.62 -35.21 -22.30
C LYS A 498 -12.15 -34.49 -21.04
N VAL A 499 -13.01 -34.07 -20.12
CA VAL A 499 -12.56 -33.62 -18.81
C VAL A 499 -12.95 -34.62 -17.74
N GLU A 500 -12.30 -35.74 -17.75
CA GLU A 500 -12.12 -36.58 -16.54
C GLU A 500 -10.80 -36.18 -15.86
N ALA A 501 -10.70 -34.96 -15.38
CA ALA A 501 -9.66 -34.62 -14.42
C ALA A 501 -10.26 -34.79 -13.03
N ALA A 502 -9.93 -35.89 -12.39
CA ALA A 502 -10.16 -36.06 -10.96
C ALA A 502 -9.24 -35.06 -10.23
N VAL A 503 -9.81 -34.12 -9.49
CA VAL A 503 -9.05 -33.16 -8.69
C VAL A 503 -9.11 -33.61 -7.24
N PRO A 504 -8.00 -34.04 -6.63
CA PRO A 504 -7.98 -34.35 -5.21
C PRO A 504 -8.18 -33.08 -4.39
N ILE A 505 -9.08 -33.16 -3.41
CA ILE A 505 -9.31 -32.12 -2.41
C ILE A 505 -9.10 -32.69 -1.01
N LEU A 506 -9.13 -31.85 0.02
CA LEU A 506 -8.77 -32.23 1.39
C LEU A 506 -9.52 -33.48 1.89
N GLY A 507 -10.81 -33.62 1.62
CA GLY A 507 -11.67 -34.70 2.09
C GLY A 507 -12.17 -35.63 1.01
N GLY A 508 -11.67 -35.58 -0.22
CA GLY A 508 -12.19 -36.42 -1.30
C GLY A 508 -11.58 -36.12 -2.68
N GLU A 509 -12.27 -36.58 -3.70
CA GLU A 509 -11.93 -36.36 -5.11
C GLU A 509 -13.13 -35.78 -5.85
N VAL A 510 -12.91 -34.77 -6.70
CA VAL A 510 -13.95 -34.09 -7.47
C VAL A 510 -13.78 -34.39 -8.94
N ARG A 511 -14.87 -34.73 -9.62
CA ARG A 511 -14.96 -34.87 -11.08
C ARG A 511 -16.03 -33.95 -11.61
N ILE A 512 -15.73 -33.27 -12.71
CA ILE A 512 -16.66 -32.36 -13.37
C ILE A 512 -16.74 -32.79 -14.84
N ALA A 513 -17.96 -33.00 -15.31
CA ALA A 513 -18.25 -33.39 -16.68
C ALA A 513 -19.51 -32.67 -17.17
N GLU A 514 -19.64 -32.51 -18.49
CA GLU A 514 -20.90 -32.10 -19.07
C GLU A 514 -21.97 -33.18 -18.85
N ALA A 515 -23.17 -32.76 -18.46
CA ALA A 515 -24.26 -33.69 -18.18
C ALA A 515 -24.66 -34.45 -19.44
N PRO A 516 -24.75 -35.78 -19.41
CA PRO A 516 -25.31 -36.53 -20.51
C PRO A 516 -26.81 -36.21 -20.67
N ILE A 517 -27.27 -35.97 -21.91
CA ILE A 517 -28.64 -35.53 -22.27
C ILE A 517 -29.74 -36.52 -21.83
N THR A 518 -29.41 -37.66 -21.23
CA THR A 518 -30.37 -38.69 -20.86
C THR A 518 -30.26 -39.05 -19.37
N ASN A 519 -31.35 -38.76 -18.63
CA ASN A 519 -31.72 -39.32 -17.32
C ASN A 519 -31.09 -38.78 -16.03
N LEU A 520 -30.85 -37.52 -15.90
CA LEU A 520 -30.69 -36.93 -14.55
C LEU A 520 -32.01 -36.26 -14.12
N VAL A 521 -32.50 -36.70 -12.97
CA VAL A 521 -33.58 -36.01 -12.27
C VAL A 521 -32.98 -34.71 -11.74
N CYS A 522 -33.46 -33.56 -12.21
CA CYS A 522 -33.11 -32.26 -11.65
C CYS A 522 -33.34 -32.29 -10.15
N GLY A 523 -32.29 -32.17 -9.36
CA GLY A 523 -32.44 -31.75 -7.98
C GLY A 523 -32.97 -30.32 -8.02
N GLU A 524 -34.19 -30.13 -7.57
CA GLU A 524 -34.80 -28.78 -7.50
C GLU A 524 -33.90 -27.90 -6.62
N PRO A 525 -33.64 -26.64 -7.03
CA PRO A 525 -33.07 -25.67 -6.11
C PRO A 525 -33.97 -25.66 -4.88
N VAL A 526 -33.39 -25.69 -3.68
CA VAL A 526 -34.16 -25.59 -2.44
C VAL A 526 -34.75 -24.18 -2.38
N SER A 527 -35.83 -23.96 -3.17
CA SER A 527 -36.73 -22.85 -3.03
C SER A 527 -37.69 -23.21 -1.89
N ASP A 528 -37.65 -22.38 -0.87
CA ASP A 528 -38.65 -22.29 0.19
C ASP A 528 -38.73 -23.45 1.20
N ILE A 529 -37.95 -23.31 2.26
CA ILE A 529 -38.37 -23.87 3.55
C ILE A 529 -39.58 -23.07 4.00
N ASP A 530 -40.69 -23.76 4.13
CA ASP A 530 -42.01 -23.26 4.51
C ASP A 530 -41.97 -22.28 5.70
N ASP A 531 -42.64 -21.17 5.58
CA ASP A 531 -42.61 -19.96 6.41
C ASP A 531 -43.39 -20.10 7.74
N THR A 532 -43.29 -21.23 8.44
CA THR A 532 -44.01 -21.43 9.70
C THR A 532 -43.15 -21.48 10.97
N ASP A 533 -41.85 -21.21 10.89
CA ASP A 533 -41.01 -21.08 12.10
C ASP A 533 -40.13 -19.81 12.04
N SER A 534 -40.73 -18.67 12.41
CA SER A 534 -40.13 -17.33 12.28
C SER A 534 -38.99 -16.98 13.22
N GLY A 535 -38.45 -17.98 13.97
CA GLY A 535 -37.41 -17.76 14.96
C GLY A 535 -35.99 -18.27 14.58
N ALA A 536 -35.91 -19.15 13.57
CA ALA A 536 -34.65 -19.86 13.27
C ALA A 536 -33.92 -19.37 12.00
N ARG A 537 -34.57 -18.55 11.16
CA ARG A 537 -34.04 -18.16 9.82
C ARG A 537 -32.90 -17.15 9.81
N GLU A 538 -32.75 -16.31 10.83
CA GLU A 538 -31.72 -15.26 10.80
C GLU A 538 -30.32 -15.70 11.24
N THR A 539 -30.18 -16.87 11.86
CA THR A 539 -28.93 -17.24 12.53
C THR A 539 -28.02 -18.19 11.72
N PHE A 540 -28.60 -19.01 10.85
CA PHE A 540 -27.85 -20.05 10.15
C PHE A 540 -26.97 -19.54 9.00
N PRO A 541 -27.44 -18.73 8.05
CA PRO A 541 -26.58 -18.18 7.01
C PRO A 541 -25.49 -17.25 7.54
N ARG A 542 -25.80 -16.43 8.57
CA ARG A 542 -24.81 -15.55 9.21
C ARG A 542 -23.74 -16.30 9.98
N ARG A 543 -24.11 -17.40 10.66
CA ARG A 543 -23.14 -18.27 11.36
C ARG A 543 -22.24 -19.02 10.39
N LEU A 544 -22.79 -19.51 9.29
CA LEU A 544 -22.01 -20.19 8.26
C LEU A 544 -21.08 -19.23 7.52
N LYS A 545 -21.56 -18.04 7.13
CA LYS A 545 -20.75 -16.99 6.54
C LYS A 545 -19.61 -16.57 7.48
N ALA A 546 -19.88 -16.35 8.76
CA ALA A 546 -18.88 -16.02 9.77
C ALA A 546 -17.90 -17.17 10.04
N TRP A 547 -18.31 -18.42 9.84
CA TRP A 547 -17.46 -19.58 9.95
C TRP A 547 -16.58 -19.77 8.70
N VAL A 548 -17.16 -19.65 7.50
CA VAL A 548 -16.45 -19.62 6.22
C VAL A 548 -15.43 -18.51 6.18
N ASP A 549 -15.77 -17.30 6.61
CA ASP A 549 -14.86 -16.17 6.74
C ASP A 549 -13.69 -16.45 7.71
N ARG A 550 -13.93 -17.25 8.76
CA ARG A 550 -12.86 -17.68 9.68
C ARG A 550 -11.96 -18.74 9.07
N CYS A 551 -12.51 -19.70 8.34
CA CYS A 551 -11.73 -20.74 7.66
C CYS A 551 -10.86 -20.17 6.53
N ILE A 552 -11.39 -19.21 5.74
CA ILE A 552 -10.64 -18.55 4.66
C ILE A 552 -9.53 -17.63 5.23
N LYS A 553 -9.77 -16.95 6.37
CA LYS A 553 -8.79 -16.07 7.02
C LYS A 553 -7.80 -16.79 7.93
N GLY A 554 -8.10 -18.03 8.31
CA GLY A 554 -7.25 -18.85 9.19
C GLY A 554 -6.26 -19.77 8.45
N GLY A 555 -6.29 -19.83 7.15
CA GLY A 555 -5.52 -20.76 6.34
C GLY A 555 -4.24 -20.17 5.74
N VAL A 556 -3.41 -19.48 6.52
CA VAL A 556 -1.95 -19.39 6.26
C VAL A 556 -1.28 -19.22 7.63
N ALA A 557 -0.77 -20.30 8.16
CA ALA A 557 0.32 -20.30 9.13
C ALA A 557 1.60 -20.68 8.39
#